data_fa92dd5fea58ab4b4f4f13ea0b59813d
#
_entry.id   fa92dd5fea58ab4b4f4f13ea0b59813d
#
_cell.length_a   1.000
_cell.length_b   1.000
_cell.length_c   1.000
_cell.angle_alpha   90.00
_cell.angle_beta   90.00
_cell.angle_gamma   90.00
#
_symmetry.space_group_name_H-M   'P 1'
#
loop_
_entity.id
_entity.type
_entity.pdbx_description
1 polymer ?
#
loop_
_entity_poly.entity_id
_entity_poly.type
_entity_poly.pdbx_seq_one_letter_code
_entity_poly.pdbx_strand_id
1 'polypeptide(L)'
;MAVEFLARPDRRMNRRLLSHHRHRSHSRRRAATVWFLLALSAGSVPAHAQKPELLDPRVTQSTVVDTICRPGYADDVLPPFDTLQRQKQQLLSQRHVDPQSASDYALDHRMPILLGGSPTAAANLDIRRWDGRAGQRRKERLAVFLKRCVCTGDMPLAAAQAAMSGDWPNRFRNLSSPTCTGG
;
A
#
# COMPACT_ATOMS: atom_id res chain seq x y z
N MET A 1 27.41 3.67 -54.01
CA MET A 1 28.65 4.42 -53.74
C MET A 1 29.00 4.18 -52.29
N ALA A 2 29.73 3.10 -51.95
CA ALA A 2 31.19 3.00 -51.89
C ALA A 2 31.79 4.24 -51.24
N VAL A 3 32.41 4.11 -50.05
CA VAL A 3 33.83 3.77 -49.88
C VAL A 3 34.12 3.34 -48.42
N GLU A 4 34.70 2.17 -48.29
CA GLU A 4 35.53 1.67 -47.20
C GLU A 4 36.76 2.59 -46.96
N PHE A 5 37.29 2.59 -45.73
CA PHE A 5 38.71 2.53 -45.54
C PHE A 5 39.13 1.95 -44.17
N LEU A 6 39.87 0.88 -44.29
CA LEU A 6 40.66 0.12 -43.33
C LEU A 6 41.83 0.94 -42.74
N ALA A 7 42.27 0.63 -41.53
CA ALA A 7 43.67 0.25 -41.23
C ALA A 7 43.91 -0.12 -39.74
N ARG A 8 44.38 -1.32 -39.52
CA ARG A 8 45.30 -1.78 -38.44
C ARG A 8 46.74 -1.54 -38.93
N PRO A 9 47.84 -1.94 -38.18
CA PRO A 9 48.09 -2.27 -36.76
C PRO A 9 49.34 -1.55 -36.20
N ASP A 10 49.74 -1.72 -34.94
CA ASP A 10 51.10 -2.26 -34.72
C ASP A 10 51.38 -2.69 -33.27
N ARG A 11 52.15 -3.75 -33.20
CA ARG A 11 52.75 -4.42 -32.03
C ARG A 11 53.99 -3.66 -31.58
N ARG A 12 54.29 -3.66 -30.26
CA ARG A 12 55.66 -3.95 -29.81
C ARG A 12 55.69 -4.47 -28.37
N MET A 13 56.21 -5.64 -28.33
CA MET A 13 56.72 -6.45 -27.26
C MET A 13 57.99 -5.81 -26.67
N ASN A 14 58.18 -5.76 -25.37
CA ASN A 14 59.52 -5.70 -24.81
C ASN A 14 59.68 -6.55 -23.55
N ARG A 15 60.49 -7.58 -23.69
CA ARG A 15 61.01 -8.45 -22.64
C ARG A 15 62.30 -7.82 -22.08
N ARG A 16 62.48 -7.97 -20.79
CA ARG A 16 63.81 -8.26 -20.11
C ARG A 16 63.49 -8.49 -18.65
N LEU A 17 63.57 -9.67 -18.11
CA LEU A 17 64.67 -10.51 -17.67
C LEU A 17 65.41 -10.04 -16.40
N LEU A 18 65.34 -10.94 -15.39
CA LEU A 18 66.32 -11.35 -14.36
C LEU A 18 66.61 -10.38 -13.22
N SER A 19 66.39 -10.77 -11.92
CA SER A 19 67.31 -11.69 -11.21
C SER A 19 66.90 -11.93 -9.76
N HIS A 20 67.16 -13.13 -9.33
CA HIS A 20 67.23 -13.71 -7.99
C HIS A 20 67.41 -12.80 -6.78
N HIS A 21 66.65 -13.06 -5.68
CA HIS A 21 67.30 -13.35 -4.40
C HIS A 21 66.39 -14.18 -3.48
N ARG A 22 66.92 -15.34 -3.05
CA ARG A 22 66.36 -16.21 -2.01
C ARG A 22 66.51 -15.54 -0.65
N HIS A 23 65.42 -15.52 0.11
CA HIS A 23 65.53 -15.59 1.56
C HIS A 23 64.43 -16.46 2.13
N ARG A 24 64.83 -17.62 2.68
CA ARG A 24 64.00 -18.48 3.54
C ARG A 24 63.84 -17.77 4.88
N SER A 25 62.60 -17.62 5.33
CA SER A 25 62.35 -17.60 6.76
C SER A 25 61.02 -18.31 7.04
N HIS A 26 61.15 -19.39 7.78
CA HIS A 26 60.03 -20.13 8.34
C HIS A 26 59.33 -19.29 9.40
N SER A 27 58.10 -18.93 9.18
CA SER A 27 57.26 -18.42 10.27
C SER A 27 55.89 -19.15 10.15
N ARG A 28 55.71 -20.03 11.09
CA ARG A 28 54.44 -20.72 11.39
C ARG A 28 53.38 -19.67 11.65
N ARG A 29 52.53 -19.38 10.73
CA ARG A 29 51.34 -18.59 11.00
C ARG A 29 50.11 -19.51 11.08
N ARG A 30 49.54 -19.56 12.30
CA ARG A 30 48.31 -20.23 12.63
C ARG A 30 47.20 -19.67 11.75
N ALA A 31 46.55 -20.54 10.98
CA ALA A 31 45.36 -20.20 10.21
C ALA A 31 44.22 -19.93 11.20
N ALA A 32 43.93 -18.68 11.44
CA ALA A 32 42.70 -18.28 12.09
C ALA A 32 41.58 -18.27 11.02
N THR A 33 40.79 -19.31 11.04
CA THR A 33 39.57 -19.40 10.20
C THR A 33 38.54 -18.41 10.75
N VAL A 34 38.48 -17.24 10.13
CA VAL A 34 37.43 -16.25 10.43
C VAL A 34 36.16 -16.71 9.71
N TRP A 35 35.23 -17.26 10.48
CA TRP A 35 33.88 -17.52 10.02
C TRP A 35 33.14 -16.18 9.91
N PHE A 36 32.99 -15.71 8.69
CA PHE A 36 32.10 -14.59 8.38
C PHE A 36 30.65 -15.10 8.45
N LEU A 37 30.02 -14.91 9.60
CA LEU A 37 28.58 -15.06 9.74
C LEU A 37 27.91 -13.90 8.97
N LEU A 38 27.48 -14.17 7.75
CA LEU A 38 26.54 -13.29 7.06
C LEU A 38 25.21 -13.35 7.84
N ALA A 39 25.00 -12.39 8.71
CA ALA A 39 23.67 -12.11 9.26
C ALA A 39 22.80 -11.58 8.11
N LEU A 40 21.93 -12.42 7.53
CA LEU A 40 20.83 -11.96 6.72
C LEU A 40 19.88 -11.18 7.65
N SER A 41 20.07 -9.88 7.71
CA SER A 41 19.06 -8.98 8.25
C SER A 41 17.87 -8.98 7.27
N ALA A 42 16.90 -9.84 7.53
CA ALA A 42 15.58 -9.72 6.92
C ALA A 42 15.01 -8.35 7.32
N GLY A 43 15.15 -7.38 6.43
CA GLY A 43 14.55 -6.07 6.59
C GLY A 43 13.04 -6.22 6.67
N SER A 44 12.48 -6.21 7.88
CA SER A 44 11.05 -6.11 8.10
C SER A 44 10.61 -4.75 7.57
N VAL A 45 10.00 -4.72 6.39
CA VAL A 45 9.31 -3.54 5.88
C VAL A 45 8.23 -3.23 6.91
N PRO A 46 8.17 -2.02 7.50
CA PRO A 46 7.10 -1.69 8.42
C PRO A 46 5.79 -1.74 7.63
N ALA A 47 4.97 -2.76 7.89
CA ALA A 47 3.58 -2.74 7.50
C ALA A 47 2.99 -1.47 8.13
N HIS A 48 2.47 -0.56 7.30
CA HIS A 48 1.75 0.61 7.79
C HIS A 48 0.58 0.10 8.61
N ALA A 49 0.78 0.05 9.94
CA ALA A 49 -0.25 -0.42 10.86
C ALA A 49 -1.47 0.51 10.71
N GLN A 50 -2.57 -0.06 10.24
CA GLN A 50 -3.85 0.65 10.21
C GLN A 50 -4.21 1.01 11.65
N LYS A 51 -4.83 2.17 11.85
CA LYS A 51 -5.32 2.57 13.17
C LYS A 51 -6.40 1.59 13.62
N PRO A 52 -6.15 0.78 14.66
CA PRO A 52 -7.09 -0.28 15.08
C PRO A 52 -8.49 0.26 15.36
N GLU A 53 -8.60 1.49 15.84
CA GLU A 53 -9.87 2.14 16.13
C GLU A 53 -10.76 2.41 14.91
N LEU A 54 -10.22 2.30 13.69
CA LEU A 54 -11.01 2.46 12.46
C LEU A 54 -11.58 1.15 11.95
N LEU A 55 -11.08 0.01 12.43
CA LEU A 55 -11.39 -1.30 11.88
C LEU A 55 -12.44 -2.05 12.70
N ASP A 56 -13.18 -2.91 12.04
CA ASP A 56 -13.99 -3.94 12.67
C ASP A 56 -13.10 -5.15 12.96
N PRO A 57 -12.88 -5.53 14.23
CA PRO A 57 -12.01 -6.66 14.58
C PRO A 57 -12.50 -8.02 14.05
N ARG A 58 -13.78 -8.10 13.66
CA ARG A 58 -14.35 -9.30 13.03
C ARG A 58 -13.90 -9.51 11.60
N VAL A 59 -13.40 -8.44 10.94
CA VAL A 59 -12.96 -8.48 9.54
C VAL A 59 -11.45 -8.61 9.48
N THR A 60 -10.99 -9.80 9.21
CA THR A 60 -9.58 -10.18 9.08
C THR A 60 -9.35 -10.85 7.72
N GLN A 61 -8.09 -11.06 7.32
CA GLN A 61 -7.80 -11.79 6.09
C GLN A 61 -8.42 -13.20 6.07
N SER A 62 -8.50 -13.87 7.22
CA SER A 62 -9.08 -15.21 7.32
C SER A 62 -10.62 -15.24 7.31
N THR A 63 -11.26 -14.10 7.60
CA THR A 63 -12.72 -13.99 7.66
C THR A 63 -13.34 -13.23 6.50
N VAL A 64 -12.54 -12.78 5.52
CA VAL A 64 -13.06 -11.95 4.41
C VAL A 64 -14.18 -12.63 3.64
N VAL A 65 -14.15 -13.96 3.49
CA VAL A 65 -15.16 -14.74 2.75
C VAL A 65 -16.53 -14.66 3.45
N ASP A 66 -16.54 -14.75 4.77
CA ASP A 66 -17.74 -14.75 5.60
C ASP A 66 -18.19 -13.32 5.97
N THR A 67 -17.35 -12.32 5.71
CA THR A 67 -17.60 -10.91 6.01
C THR A 67 -17.73 -10.08 4.73
N ILE A 68 -16.77 -9.24 4.43
CA ILE A 68 -16.87 -8.24 3.35
C ILE A 68 -17.11 -8.85 1.97
N CYS A 69 -16.74 -10.10 1.72
CA CYS A 69 -16.99 -10.78 0.45
C CYS A 69 -18.38 -11.43 0.38
N ARG A 70 -19.04 -11.62 1.52
CA ARG A 70 -20.41 -12.12 1.55
C ARG A 70 -21.36 -11.06 0.99
N PRO A 71 -22.29 -11.42 0.09
CA PRO A 71 -23.34 -10.51 -0.38
C PRO A 71 -24.15 -9.93 0.78
N GLY A 72 -24.47 -8.65 0.74
CA GLY A 72 -25.28 -7.96 1.75
C GLY A 72 -24.54 -7.61 3.06
N TYR A 73 -23.30 -8.07 3.26
CA TYR A 73 -22.60 -7.84 4.53
C TYR A 73 -22.58 -6.38 4.99
N ALA A 74 -22.30 -5.45 4.08
CA ALA A 74 -22.22 -4.02 4.43
C ALA A 74 -23.58 -3.49 4.92
N ASP A 75 -24.68 -3.92 4.31
CA ASP A 75 -26.02 -3.51 4.68
C ASP A 75 -26.44 -4.12 6.03
N ASP A 76 -26.05 -5.38 6.28
CA ASP A 76 -26.37 -6.10 7.51
C ASP A 76 -25.69 -5.50 8.76
N VAL A 77 -24.53 -4.87 8.60
CA VAL A 77 -23.76 -4.32 9.73
C VAL A 77 -23.95 -2.81 9.93
N LEU A 78 -24.58 -2.12 8.98
CA LEU A 78 -24.87 -0.69 9.10
C LEU A 78 -25.91 -0.43 10.19
N PRO A 79 -25.70 0.63 11.02
CA PRO A 79 -26.73 1.11 11.91
C PRO A 79 -28.01 1.53 11.16
N PRO A 80 -29.18 1.56 11.84
CA PRO A 80 -30.39 2.08 11.25
C PRO A 80 -30.23 3.49 10.68
N PHE A 81 -30.96 3.78 9.61
CA PHE A 81 -30.88 5.05 8.88
C PHE A 81 -30.97 6.29 9.77
N ASP A 82 -31.91 6.31 10.73
CA ASP A 82 -32.08 7.43 11.67
C ASP A 82 -30.82 7.66 12.52
N THR A 83 -30.12 6.59 12.89
CA THR A 83 -28.87 6.69 13.63
C THR A 83 -27.77 7.32 12.76
N LEU A 84 -27.64 6.87 11.52
CA LEU A 84 -26.70 7.45 10.58
C LEU A 84 -26.99 8.94 10.30
N GLN A 85 -28.24 9.30 10.17
CA GLN A 85 -28.66 10.70 9.98
C GLN A 85 -28.28 11.58 11.18
N ARG A 86 -28.56 11.11 12.41
CA ARG A 86 -28.14 11.84 13.62
C ARG A 86 -26.63 12.03 13.70
N GLN A 87 -25.86 10.98 13.40
CA GLN A 87 -24.40 11.05 13.37
C GLN A 87 -23.91 12.06 12.33
N LYS A 88 -24.49 12.04 11.13
CA LYS A 88 -24.17 13.03 10.10
C LYS A 88 -24.45 14.45 10.58
N GLN A 89 -25.63 14.72 11.12
CA GLN A 89 -25.99 16.05 11.62
C GLN A 89 -25.05 16.53 12.74
N GLN A 90 -24.69 15.63 13.66
CA GLN A 90 -23.74 15.94 14.73
C GLN A 90 -22.36 16.32 14.16
N LEU A 91 -21.84 15.58 13.18
CA LEU A 91 -20.57 15.87 12.55
C LEU A 91 -20.60 17.17 11.75
N LEU A 92 -21.69 17.45 11.01
CA LEU A 92 -21.89 18.73 10.32
C LEU A 92 -21.82 19.92 11.29
N SER A 93 -22.53 19.80 12.42
CA SER A 93 -22.50 20.82 13.47
C SER A 93 -21.10 21.01 14.08
N GLN A 94 -20.41 19.91 14.42
CA GLN A 94 -19.05 19.94 14.97
C GLN A 94 -18.04 20.57 14.00
N ARG A 95 -18.28 20.45 12.69
CA ARG A 95 -17.44 21.02 11.64
C ARG A 95 -17.89 22.41 11.20
N HIS A 96 -18.87 22.99 11.86
CA HIS A 96 -19.46 24.30 11.53
C HIS A 96 -19.86 24.44 10.05
N VAL A 97 -20.40 23.34 9.48
CA VAL A 97 -20.91 23.37 8.10
C VAL A 97 -22.23 24.13 8.08
N ASP A 98 -22.36 25.06 7.12
CA ASP A 98 -23.60 25.78 6.88
C ASP A 98 -24.76 24.80 6.64
N PRO A 99 -25.90 24.92 7.36
CA PRO A 99 -27.06 24.06 7.15
C PRO A 99 -27.52 24.00 5.69
N GLN A 100 -27.42 25.09 4.93
CA GLN A 100 -27.78 25.13 3.52
C GLN A 100 -26.86 24.24 2.65
N SER A 101 -25.63 24.00 3.10
CA SER A 101 -24.64 23.14 2.43
C SER A 101 -24.67 21.69 2.94
N ALA A 102 -25.54 21.36 3.89
CA ALA A 102 -25.57 20.01 4.50
C ALA A 102 -25.81 18.88 3.50
N SER A 103 -26.57 19.14 2.42
CA SER A 103 -26.82 18.20 1.34
C SER A 103 -25.60 17.87 0.50
N ASP A 104 -24.58 18.75 0.49
CA ASP A 104 -23.33 18.54 -0.27
C ASP A 104 -22.43 17.49 0.37
N TYR A 105 -22.74 17.04 1.58
CA TYR A 105 -21.92 16.11 2.34
C TYR A 105 -22.61 14.77 2.55
N ALA A 106 -21.82 13.70 2.51
CA ALA A 106 -22.18 12.37 2.99
C ALA A 106 -21.65 12.14 4.40
N LEU A 107 -22.27 11.21 5.14
CA LEU A 107 -21.60 10.52 6.24
C LEU A 107 -20.57 9.58 5.62
N ASP A 108 -19.34 9.70 6.02
CA ASP A 108 -18.21 8.91 5.50
C ASP A 108 -17.64 8.00 6.59
N HIS A 109 -17.39 6.76 6.25
CA HIS A 109 -16.51 5.87 7.02
C HIS A 109 -15.09 6.05 6.52
N ARG A 110 -14.18 6.60 7.34
CA ARG A 110 -12.77 6.86 6.97
C ARG A 110 -12.13 5.63 6.34
N MET A 111 -12.27 4.48 7.00
CA MET A 111 -12.07 3.16 6.38
C MET A 111 -13.44 2.63 5.95
N PRO A 112 -13.67 2.38 4.66
CA PRO A 112 -14.94 1.85 4.19
C PRO A 112 -15.30 0.51 4.83
N ILE A 113 -16.57 0.29 5.14
CA ILE A 113 -17.08 -1.01 5.64
C ILE A 113 -16.75 -2.14 4.64
N LEU A 114 -16.78 -1.84 3.36
CA LEU A 114 -16.38 -2.77 2.29
C LEU A 114 -14.93 -3.25 2.37
N LEU A 115 -14.10 -2.58 3.18
CA LEU A 115 -12.70 -2.92 3.44
C LEU A 115 -12.45 -3.22 4.93
N GLY A 116 -13.50 -3.56 5.68
CA GLY A 116 -13.40 -3.90 7.09
C GLY A 116 -13.35 -2.71 8.03
N GLY A 117 -13.79 -1.52 7.60
CA GLY A 117 -13.99 -0.41 8.51
C GLY A 117 -15.12 -0.66 9.50
N SER A 118 -14.96 -0.22 10.74
CA SER A 118 -16.01 -0.33 11.75
C SER A 118 -17.23 0.51 11.36
N PRO A 119 -18.44 -0.07 11.36
CA PRO A 119 -19.67 0.66 11.03
C PRO A 119 -20.08 1.69 12.09
N THR A 120 -19.61 1.54 13.33
CA THR A 120 -20.11 2.31 14.49
C THR A 120 -19.03 3.09 15.23
N ALA A 121 -17.74 2.78 15.02
CA ALA A 121 -16.68 3.46 15.75
C ALA A 121 -16.64 4.95 15.39
N ALA A 122 -16.77 5.83 16.38
CA ALA A 122 -16.74 7.28 16.18
C ALA A 122 -15.45 7.76 15.48
N ALA A 123 -14.32 7.10 15.75
CA ALA A 123 -13.05 7.39 15.09
C ALA A 123 -13.09 7.12 13.58
N ASN A 124 -13.96 6.19 13.13
CA ASN A 124 -14.14 5.85 11.73
C ASN A 124 -15.16 6.74 11.00
N LEU A 125 -15.94 7.53 11.74
CA LEU A 125 -16.95 8.40 11.15
C LEU A 125 -16.40 9.80 10.86
N ASP A 126 -16.78 10.33 9.71
CA ASP A 126 -16.50 11.71 9.29
C ASP A 126 -17.58 12.19 8.32
N ILE A 127 -17.50 13.44 7.87
CA ILE A 127 -18.30 13.95 6.75
C ILE A 127 -17.37 14.20 5.56
N ARG A 128 -17.87 13.94 4.37
CA ARG A 128 -17.15 14.13 3.11
C ARG A 128 -18.06 14.73 2.06
N ARG A 129 -17.55 15.69 1.28
CA ARG A 129 -18.30 16.19 0.12
C ARG A 129 -18.60 15.06 -0.86
N TRP A 130 -19.77 15.09 -1.47
CA TRP A 130 -20.15 14.10 -2.46
C TRP A 130 -19.25 14.09 -3.66
N ASP A 131 -18.89 15.29 -4.14
CA ASP A 131 -18.18 15.47 -5.39
C ASP A 131 -16.73 15.93 -5.18
N GLY A 132 -15.97 15.92 -6.27
CA GLY A 132 -14.59 16.30 -6.30
C GLY A 132 -13.61 15.14 -6.33
N ARG A 133 -12.34 15.49 -6.42
CA ARG A 133 -11.24 14.50 -6.57
C ARG A 133 -11.14 13.54 -5.39
N ALA A 134 -11.42 14.02 -4.19
CA ALA A 134 -11.48 13.24 -2.95
C ALA A 134 -12.92 13.02 -2.46
N GLY A 135 -13.92 13.18 -3.33
CA GLY A 135 -15.33 13.10 -2.99
C GLY A 135 -15.80 11.67 -2.69
N GLN A 136 -16.94 11.61 -1.97
CA GLN A 136 -17.52 10.35 -1.49
C GLN A 136 -17.84 9.38 -2.63
N ARG A 137 -18.50 9.86 -3.70
CA ARG A 137 -18.84 9.03 -4.86
C ARG A 137 -17.61 8.36 -5.49
N ARG A 138 -16.50 9.07 -5.49
CA ARG A 138 -15.25 8.53 -6.03
C ARG A 138 -14.61 7.53 -5.07
N LYS A 139 -14.64 7.82 -3.78
CA LYS A 139 -14.16 6.92 -2.72
C LYS A 139 -14.92 5.59 -2.72
N GLU A 140 -16.24 5.63 -2.87
CA GLU A 140 -17.09 4.44 -2.94
C GLU A 140 -16.73 3.55 -4.13
N ARG A 141 -16.55 4.15 -5.32
CA ARG A 141 -16.10 3.38 -6.50
C ARG A 141 -14.77 2.69 -6.26
N LEU A 142 -13.82 3.39 -5.63
CA LEU A 142 -12.53 2.78 -5.27
C LEU A 142 -12.69 1.67 -4.24
N ALA A 143 -13.52 1.87 -3.22
CA ALA A 143 -13.78 0.85 -2.19
C ALA A 143 -14.37 -0.43 -2.79
N VAL A 144 -15.34 -0.29 -3.70
CA VAL A 144 -15.95 -1.43 -4.43
C VAL A 144 -14.90 -2.15 -5.26
N PHE A 145 -14.04 -1.42 -5.95
CA PHE A 145 -12.95 -2.00 -6.74
C PHE A 145 -11.96 -2.77 -5.86
N LEU A 146 -11.46 -2.15 -4.78
CA LEU A 146 -10.50 -2.79 -3.86
C LEU A 146 -11.12 -4.01 -3.15
N LYS A 147 -12.39 -3.92 -2.74
CA LYS A 147 -13.13 -5.10 -2.23
C LYS A 147 -13.09 -6.24 -3.23
N ARG A 148 -13.37 -5.99 -4.51
CA ARG A 148 -13.34 -7.02 -5.54
C ARG A 148 -11.95 -7.67 -5.60
N CYS A 149 -10.86 -6.88 -5.62
CA CYS A 149 -9.49 -7.41 -5.62
C CYS A 149 -9.20 -8.30 -4.40
N VAL A 150 -9.72 -7.94 -3.23
CA VAL A 150 -9.58 -8.77 -2.02
C VAL A 150 -10.36 -10.07 -2.17
N CYS A 151 -11.60 -9.99 -2.65
CA CYS A 151 -12.49 -11.15 -2.73
C CYS A 151 -12.12 -12.13 -3.85
N THR A 152 -11.39 -11.68 -4.87
CA THR A 152 -10.82 -12.56 -5.91
C THR A 152 -9.46 -13.14 -5.51
N GLY A 153 -8.88 -12.68 -4.39
CA GLY A 153 -7.56 -13.12 -3.93
C GLY A 153 -6.38 -12.38 -4.60
N ASP A 154 -6.66 -11.40 -5.46
CA ASP A 154 -5.63 -10.65 -6.19
C ASP A 154 -4.90 -9.64 -5.30
N MET A 155 -5.46 -9.31 -4.13
CA MET A 155 -4.90 -8.34 -3.19
C MET A 155 -5.20 -8.76 -1.73
N PRO A 156 -4.20 -8.73 -0.82
CA PRO A 156 -4.47 -8.90 0.61
C PRO A 156 -5.31 -7.75 1.17
N LEU A 157 -6.18 -8.04 2.16
CA LEU A 157 -7.02 -7.04 2.82
C LEU A 157 -6.20 -5.84 3.35
N ALA A 158 -5.07 -6.11 4.00
CA ALA A 158 -4.20 -5.07 4.53
C ALA A 158 -3.66 -4.12 3.44
N ALA A 159 -3.38 -4.64 2.23
CA ALA A 159 -2.95 -3.82 1.09
C ALA A 159 -4.09 -2.92 0.58
N ALA A 160 -5.32 -3.45 0.51
CA ALA A 160 -6.50 -2.67 0.15
C ALA A 160 -6.80 -1.56 1.16
N GLN A 161 -6.68 -1.85 2.45
CA GLN A 161 -6.81 -0.87 3.53
C GLN A 161 -5.73 0.21 3.45
N ALA A 162 -4.47 -0.17 3.22
CA ALA A 162 -3.37 0.78 3.04
C ALA A 162 -3.57 1.67 1.81
N ALA A 163 -4.09 1.12 0.72
CA ALA A 163 -4.43 1.86 -0.48
C ALA A 163 -5.51 2.94 -0.23
N MET A 164 -6.48 2.64 0.64
CA MET A 164 -7.57 3.56 1.01
C MET A 164 -7.17 4.57 2.07
N SER A 165 -6.22 4.27 2.96
CA SER A 165 -5.82 5.14 4.08
C SER A 165 -4.88 6.26 3.68
N GLY A 166 -4.17 6.12 2.57
CA GLY A 166 -3.17 7.09 2.11
C GLY A 166 -3.74 8.16 1.19
N ASP A 167 -2.87 8.74 0.37
CA ASP A 167 -3.25 9.69 -0.67
C ASP A 167 -3.89 8.99 -1.89
N TRP A 168 -4.98 8.26 -1.62
CA TRP A 168 -5.72 7.52 -2.63
C TRP A 168 -6.21 8.41 -3.79
N PRO A 169 -6.60 9.71 -3.60
CA PRO A 169 -7.05 10.55 -4.70
C PRO A 169 -5.96 10.79 -5.75
N ASN A 170 -4.71 10.83 -5.33
CA ASN A 170 -3.57 11.00 -6.23
C ASN A 170 -3.06 9.68 -6.79
N ARG A 171 -3.09 8.62 -6.00
CA ARG A 171 -2.69 7.28 -6.43
C ARG A 171 -3.63 6.72 -7.49
N PHE A 172 -4.93 6.83 -7.28
CA PHE A 172 -5.96 6.33 -8.20
C PHE A 172 -6.57 7.48 -9.01
N ARG A 173 -5.77 8.17 -9.82
CA ARG A 173 -6.25 9.31 -10.64
C ARG A 173 -7.33 8.89 -11.62
N ASN A 174 -7.18 7.71 -12.20
CA ASN A 174 -8.14 7.14 -13.14
C ASN A 174 -8.75 5.85 -12.56
N LEU A 175 -10.06 5.85 -12.37
CA LEU A 175 -10.83 4.69 -11.90
C LEU A 175 -11.59 3.98 -13.05
N SER A 176 -11.35 4.32 -14.30
CA SER A 176 -12.02 3.64 -15.42
C SER A 176 -11.41 2.26 -15.72
N SER A 177 -10.11 2.07 -15.41
CA SER A 177 -9.44 0.79 -15.62
C SER A 177 -8.37 0.54 -14.55
N PRO A 178 -8.75 0.47 -13.26
CA PRO A 178 -7.80 0.24 -12.19
C PRO A 178 -7.33 -1.22 -12.20
N THR A 179 -6.09 -1.47 -11.75
CA THR A 179 -5.52 -2.81 -11.57
C THR A 179 -5.37 -3.15 -10.08
N CYS A 180 -5.51 -4.43 -9.72
CA CYS A 180 -5.40 -4.86 -8.32
C CYS A 180 -3.97 -4.74 -7.76
N THR A 181 -2.96 -4.58 -8.59
CA THR A 181 -1.55 -4.42 -8.19
C THR A 181 -1.17 -2.99 -7.81
N GLY A 182 -2.10 -2.05 -7.83
CA GLY A 182 -1.91 -0.63 -7.57
C GLY A 182 -2.13 0.21 -8.82
N GLY A 183 -2.80 1.35 -8.66
CA GLY A 183 -3.08 2.27 -9.76
C GLY A 183 -1.86 2.99 -10.28
#